data_b66007ec76a1adfb9212c102274ff1bf
#
_entry.id   b66007ec76a1adfb9212c102274ff1bf
#
_cell.length_a   1.000
_cell.length_b   1.000
_cell.length_c   1.000
_cell.angle_alpha   90.00
_cell.angle_beta   90.00
_cell.angle_gamma   90.00
#
_symmetry.space_group_name_H-M   'P 1'
#
loop_
_entity.id
_entity.type
_entity.pdbx_description
1 polymer ?
#
loop_
_entity_poly.entity_id
_entity_poly.type
_entity_poly.pdbx_seq_one_letter_code
_entity_poly.pdbx_strand_id
1 'polypeptide(L)'
;MVIKPSNWPSNIEYVNVQSFLGFKNIKKDCITGVRIKKIDDPNSIVYGQYGLFATQKFDKYDIIGQYTGKVVSEFSAGIYVASCKNCCIDAECEGNELRFINDNKNISDEPNTTIRVTYVDKKPRVMFVVTKDIEEGEQILTSYGKSYWE
;
A
#
# COMPACT_ATOMS: atom_id res chain seq x y z
N MET A 1 21.40 6.92 -2.61
CA MET A 1 20.31 7.36 -3.50
C MET A 1 19.12 6.40 -3.34
N VAL A 2 17.93 6.93 -3.09
CA VAL A 2 16.71 6.12 -3.04
C VAL A 2 16.17 5.98 -4.47
N ILE A 3 15.95 4.74 -4.93
CA ILE A 3 15.35 4.48 -6.23
C ILE A 3 13.84 4.45 -6.03
N LYS A 4 13.15 5.34 -6.72
CA LYS A 4 11.69 5.45 -6.70
C LYS A 4 11.11 5.21 -8.09
N PRO A 5 9.82 4.83 -8.21
CA PRO A 5 9.17 4.74 -9.51
C PRO A 5 9.27 6.05 -10.30
N SER A 6 9.48 5.95 -11.61
CA SER A 6 9.64 7.12 -12.48
C SER A 6 8.38 8.01 -12.52
N ASN A 7 7.22 7.43 -12.31
CA ASN A 7 5.92 8.12 -12.26
C ASN A 7 5.46 8.45 -10.83
N TRP A 8 6.38 8.46 -9.85
CA TRP A 8 6.05 8.83 -8.48
C TRP A 8 5.63 10.31 -8.41
N PRO A 9 4.52 10.63 -7.70
CA PRO A 9 4.06 12.01 -7.56
C PRO A 9 5.12 12.91 -6.90
N SER A 10 5.33 14.09 -7.45
CA SER A 10 6.37 15.02 -6.97
C SER A 10 6.08 15.64 -5.60
N ASN A 11 4.81 15.66 -5.20
CA ASN A 11 4.37 16.24 -3.92
C ASN A 11 4.33 15.24 -2.75
N ILE A 12 4.76 14.00 -3.00
CA ILE A 12 4.77 12.93 -1.99
C ILE A 12 6.19 12.45 -1.82
N GLU A 13 6.71 12.45 -0.60
CA GLU A 13 8.02 11.91 -0.32
C GLU A 13 8.01 10.38 -0.47
N TYR A 14 8.96 9.83 -1.23
CA TYR A 14 9.08 8.38 -1.40
C TYR A 14 9.89 7.78 -0.25
N VAL A 15 9.24 6.94 0.53
CA VAL A 15 9.83 6.25 1.68
C VAL A 15 9.47 4.77 1.58
N ASN A 16 10.44 3.92 1.26
CA ASN A 16 10.20 2.48 1.13
C ASN A 16 10.54 1.70 2.41
N VAL A 17 10.96 2.36 3.44
CA VAL A 17 11.25 1.75 4.74
C VAL A 17 10.55 2.55 5.83
N GLN A 18 9.82 1.84 6.69
CA GLN A 18 9.13 2.50 7.79
C GLN A 18 10.13 3.14 8.74
N SER A 19 10.04 4.45 8.88
CA SER A 19 10.83 5.23 9.82
C SER A 19 10.13 5.29 11.16
N PHE A 20 10.75 4.73 12.17
CA PHE A 20 10.44 5.02 13.56
C PHE A 20 11.52 5.92 14.12
N LEU A 21 11.20 6.80 15.06
CA LEU A 21 12.17 7.70 15.67
C LEU A 21 13.45 6.93 16.08
N GLY A 22 14.56 7.25 15.43
CA GLY A 22 15.85 6.64 15.68
C GLY A 22 16.16 5.35 14.93
N PHE A 23 15.29 4.87 14.06
CA PHE A 23 15.50 3.64 13.30
C PHE A 23 15.70 3.94 11.81
N LYS A 24 16.90 3.70 11.30
CA LYS A 24 17.20 3.80 9.87
C LYS A 24 17.52 2.43 9.32
N ASN A 25 16.52 1.73 8.82
CA ASN A 25 16.74 0.53 8.02
C ASN A 25 16.42 0.87 6.57
N ILE A 26 17.42 0.96 5.73
CA ILE A 26 17.30 1.53 4.40
C ILE A 26 17.28 0.39 3.39
N LYS A 27 16.08 -0.03 2.95
CA LYS A 27 15.95 -0.65 1.64
C LYS A 27 15.95 0.46 0.59
N LYS A 28 16.91 0.43 -0.29
CA LYS A 28 17.13 1.49 -1.29
C LYS A 28 16.33 1.32 -2.56
N ASP A 29 15.61 0.20 -2.71
CA ASP A 29 14.97 -0.18 -3.96
C ASP A 29 13.45 -0.01 -3.88
N CYS A 30 12.82 0.31 -4.99
CA CYS A 30 11.37 0.29 -5.08
C CYS A 30 10.84 -1.15 -4.96
N ILE A 31 9.54 -1.27 -4.67
CA ILE A 31 8.88 -2.57 -4.56
C ILE A 31 8.89 -3.25 -5.93
N THR A 32 9.35 -4.50 -5.97
CA THR A 32 9.40 -5.29 -7.20
C THR A 32 8.05 -5.89 -7.56
N GLY A 33 7.79 -6.02 -8.85
CA GLY A 33 6.62 -6.73 -9.36
C GLY A 33 5.33 -5.90 -9.39
N VAL A 34 5.42 -4.60 -9.16
CA VAL A 34 4.25 -3.71 -9.15
C VAL A 34 4.48 -2.47 -10.00
N ARG A 35 3.39 -1.88 -10.48
CA ARG A 35 3.41 -0.62 -11.23
C ARG A 35 2.24 0.25 -10.85
N ILE A 36 2.49 1.53 -10.63
CA ILE A 36 1.47 2.55 -10.46
C ILE A 36 0.95 2.93 -11.83
N LYS A 37 -0.37 2.81 -12.04
CA LYS A 37 -1.00 3.17 -13.31
C LYS A 37 -2.25 4.00 -13.07
N LYS A 38 -2.51 4.95 -13.97
CA LYS A 38 -3.78 5.65 -14.01
C LYS A 38 -4.87 4.74 -14.55
N ILE A 39 -6.02 4.71 -13.88
CA ILE A 39 -7.16 3.91 -14.29
C ILE A 39 -7.88 4.65 -15.41
N ASP A 40 -7.87 4.07 -16.61
CA ASP A 40 -8.36 4.68 -17.84
C ASP A 40 -9.68 4.09 -18.36
N ASP A 41 -10.29 3.16 -17.62
CA ASP A 41 -11.62 2.64 -17.93
C ASP A 41 -12.69 3.66 -17.52
N PRO A 42 -13.41 4.27 -18.48
CA PRO A 42 -14.43 5.28 -18.18
C PRO A 42 -15.61 4.73 -17.36
N ASN A 43 -15.80 3.41 -17.35
CA ASN A 43 -16.88 2.77 -16.59
C ASN A 43 -16.48 2.44 -15.16
N SER A 44 -15.20 2.60 -14.82
CA SER A 44 -14.72 2.36 -13.46
C SER A 44 -15.12 3.50 -12.52
N ILE A 45 -15.56 3.15 -11.32
CA ILE A 45 -15.85 4.12 -10.25
C ILE A 45 -14.62 4.94 -9.85
N VAL A 46 -13.43 4.40 -10.10
CA VAL A 46 -12.14 5.06 -9.79
C VAL A 46 -11.46 5.62 -11.04
N TYR A 47 -12.25 5.87 -12.12
CA TYR A 47 -11.73 6.45 -13.36
C TYR A 47 -10.95 7.75 -13.08
N GLY A 48 -9.78 7.84 -13.66
CA GLY A 48 -8.90 8.98 -13.50
C GLY A 48 -8.02 8.95 -12.25
N GLN A 49 -8.28 8.04 -11.33
CA GLN A 49 -7.42 7.81 -10.17
C GLN A 49 -6.29 6.83 -10.50
N TYR A 50 -5.31 6.74 -9.62
CA TYR A 50 -4.23 5.78 -9.76
C TYR A 50 -4.54 4.50 -9.00
N GLY A 51 -4.03 3.38 -9.50
CA GLY A 51 -4.05 2.08 -8.85
C GLY A 51 -2.70 1.41 -8.90
N LEU A 52 -2.54 0.36 -8.15
CA LEU A 52 -1.34 -0.47 -8.16
C LEU A 52 -1.65 -1.77 -8.89
N PHE A 53 -0.81 -2.12 -9.86
CA PHE A 53 -1.00 -3.28 -10.74
C PHE A 53 0.20 -4.22 -10.65
N ALA A 54 -0.07 -5.51 -10.72
CA ALA A 54 0.97 -6.53 -10.78
C ALA A 54 1.67 -6.52 -12.13
N THR A 55 3.00 -6.55 -12.13
CA THR A 55 3.82 -6.73 -13.34
C THR A 55 4.41 -8.15 -13.44
N GLN A 56 4.07 -8.98 -12.47
CA GLN A 56 4.42 -10.40 -12.41
C GLN A 56 3.31 -11.14 -11.68
N LYS A 57 3.33 -12.48 -11.74
CA LYS A 57 2.44 -13.28 -10.92
C LYS A 57 2.85 -13.21 -9.45
N PHE A 58 1.86 -13.05 -8.56
CA PHE A 58 2.02 -13.24 -7.12
C PHE A 58 1.19 -14.46 -6.69
N ASP A 59 1.80 -15.33 -5.92
CA ASP A 59 1.11 -16.48 -5.35
C ASP A 59 0.48 -16.13 -4.00
N LYS A 60 -0.58 -16.85 -3.66
CA LYS A 60 -1.19 -16.73 -2.34
C LYS A 60 -0.13 -16.87 -1.24
N TYR A 61 -0.19 -16.00 -0.25
CA TYR A 61 0.73 -15.84 0.88
C TYR A 61 2.03 -15.08 0.58
N ASP A 62 2.28 -14.68 -0.66
CA ASP A 62 3.39 -13.79 -0.96
C ASP A 62 3.23 -12.46 -0.22
N ILE A 63 4.35 -11.88 0.17
CA ILE A 63 4.39 -10.53 0.74
C ILE A 63 4.77 -9.57 -0.39
N ILE A 64 3.89 -8.60 -0.67
CA ILE A 64 4.15 -7.57 -1.68
C ILE A 64 5.17 -6.56 -1.15
N GLY A 65 4.97 -6.10 0.08
CA GLY A 65 5.86 -5.15 0.71
C GLY A 65 5.31 -4.60 2.01
N GLN A 66 6.04 -3.65 2.56
CA GLN A 66 5.66 -2.95 3.78
C GLN A 66 4.95 -1.64 3.42
N TYR A 67 3.78 -1.41 4.04
CA TYR A 67 3.09 -0.12 3.95
C TYR A 67 3.85 0.91 4.77
N THR A 68 4.36 1.93 4.12
CA THR A 68 5.19 2.95 4.74
C THR A 68 4.48 4.30 4.74
N GLY A 69 4.88 5.15 5.67
CA GLY A 69 4.34 6.48 5.83
C GLY A 69 4.79 7.09 7.16
N LYS A 70 4.11 8.13 7.57
CA LYS A 70 4.35 8.75 8.86
C LYS A 70 3.69 7.95 9.97
N VAL A 71 4.44 7.57 10.98
CA VAL A 71 3.87 6.91 12.17
C VAL A 71 3.23 7.96 13.05
N VAL A 72 1.95 7.77 13.37
CA VAL A 72 1.20 8.61 14.30
C VAL A 72 0.70 7.75 15.45
N SER A 73 0.74 8.28 16.66
CA SER A 73 0.40 7.54 17.88
C SER A 73 -1.10 7.44 18.14
N GLU A 74 -1.89 8.20 17.42
CA GLU A 74 -3.33 8.29 17.62
C GLU A 74 -4.09 7.87 16.36
N PHE A 75 -5.38 7.58 16.52
CA PHE A 75 -6.27 7.27 15.41
C PHE A 75 -6.30 8.46 14.42
N SER A 76 -6.09 8.16 13.15
CA SER A 76 -6.21 9.12 12.07
C SER A 76 -7.30 8.68 11.09
N ALA A 77 -8.12 9.62 10.66
CA ALA A 77 -9.22 9.39 9.72
C ALA A 77 -8.82 9.63 8.25
N GLY A 78 -7.53 9.75 7.94
CA GLY A 78 -7.05 9.96 6.57
C GLY A 78 -7.32 8.77 5.66
N ILE A 79 -7.43 9.01 4.35
CA ILE A 79 -7.71 7.96 3.35
C ILE A 79 -6.51 7.05 3.06
N TYR A 80 -5.31 7.46 3.43
CA TYR A 80 -4.08 6.69 3.25
C TYR A 80 -3.54 6.11 4.57
N VAL A 81 -4.44 5.82 5.52
CA VAL A 81 -4.06 5.37 6.86
C VAL A 81 -4.24 3.87 7.00
N ALA A 82 -3.20 3.19 7.43
CA ALA A 82 -3.25 1.80 7.87
C ALA A 82 -3.12 1.73 9.39
N SER A 83 -4.04 1.05 10.04
CA SER A 83 -4.05 0.92 11.49
C SER A 83 -3.19 -0.24 11.97
N CYS A 84 -2.44 0.00 13.02
CA CYS A 84 -1.76 -1.01 13.82
C CYS A 84 -2.18 -0.87 15.30
N LYS A 85 -1.78 -1.80 16.16
CA LYS A 85 -2.36 -1.91 17.53
C LYS A 85 -2.12 -0.66 18.32
N ASN A 86 -1.57 0.27 18.37
CA ASN A 86 -1.41 1.49 19.18
C ASN A 86 -0.90 2.66 18.35
N CYS A 87 -0.99 2.53 17.03
CA CYS A 87 -0.53 3.58 16.14
C CYS A 87 -1.22 3.46 14.78
N CYS A 88 -1.02 4.44 13.95
CA CYS A 88 -1.40 4.41 12.54
C CYS A 88 -0.21 4.77 11.66
N ILE A 89 -0.19 4.22 10.44
CA ILE A 89 0.75 4.61 9.40
C ILE A 89 0.00 5.47 8.39
N ASP A 90 0.37 6.72 8.27
CA ASP A 90 -0.27 7.68 7.38
C ASP A 90 0.62 7.96 6.17
N ALA A 91 0.17 7.58 5.00
CA ALA A 91 0.90 7.72 3.75
C ALA A 91 0.44 8.91 2.89
N GLU A 92 -0.25 9.89 3.46
CA GLU A 92 -0.76 11.05 2.70
C GLU A 92 0.39 11.86 2.09
N CYS A 93 1.40 12.21 2.88
CA CYS A 93 2.51 13.08 2.45
C CYS A 93 3.81 12.34 2.18
N GLU A 94 3.95 11.12 2.67
CA GLU A 94 5.11 10.26 2.46
C GLU A 94 4.68 8.81 2.43
N GLY A 95 5.36 7.97 1.66
CA GLY A 95 5.02 6.57 1.55
C GLY A 95 5.69 5.90 0.37
N ASN A 96 5.20 4.71 0.03
CA ASN A 96 5.66 3.93 -1.12
C ASN A 96 4.50 3.52 -2.03
N GLU A 97 4.77 2.62 -2.97
CA GLU A 97 3.80 2.18 -3.98
C GLU A 97 2.50 1.65 -3.38
N LEU A 98 2.55 1.05 -2.18
CA LEU A 98 1.38 0.42 -1.56
C LEU A 98 0.28 1.42 -1.18
N ARG A 99 0.58 2.71 -1.11
CA ARG A 99 -0.44 3.74 -0.89
C ARG A 99 -1.45 3.82 -2.04
N PHE A 100 -1.13 3.27 -3.20
CA PHE A 100 -1.99 3.26 -4.37
C PHE A 100 -2.86 2.01 -4.48
N ILE A 101 -2.83 1.11 -3.49
CA ILE A 101 -3.75 -0.02 -3.45
C ILE A 101 -5.16 0.49 -3.14
N ASN A 102 -6.08 0.23 -4.05
CA ASN A 102 -7.47 0.62 -3.91
C ASN A 102 -8.29 -0.44 -3.15
N ASP A 103 -9.44 -0.01 -2.62
CA ASP A 103 -10.45 -0.90 -2.09
C ASP A 103 -11.08 -1.71 -3.22
N ASN A 104 -11.47 -2.94 -2.94
CA ASN A 104 -12.10 -3.81 -3.94
C ASN A 104 -13.55 -3.44 -4.28
N LYS A 105 -14.20 -2.62 -3.47
CA LYS A 105 -15.61 -2.26 -3.66
C LYS A 105 -15.86 -1.66 -5.04
N ASN A 106 -16.84 -2.21 -5.76
CA ASN A 106 -17.21 -1.84 -7.13
C ASN A 106 -16.13 -2.11 -8.19
N ILE A 107 -15.08 -2.86 -7.86
CA ILE A 107 -14.03 -3.29 -8.80
C ILE A 107 -14.02 -4.81 -8.90
N SER A 108 -14.05 -5.50 -7.77
CA SER A 108 -14.05 -6.96 -7.67
C SER A 108 -14.88 -7.41 -6.47
N ASP A 109 -15.42 -8.62 -6.54
CA ASP A 109 -16.23 -9.19 -5.47
C ASP A 109 -15.44 -9.37 -4.17
N GLU A 110 -14.14 -9.59 -4.28
CA GLU A 110 -13.26 -9.76 -3.14
C GLU A 110 -11.90 -9.11 -3.37
N PRO A 111 -11.19 -8.72 -2.30
CA PRO A 111 -9.82 -8.25 -2.40
C PRO A 111 -8.87 -9.42 -2.73
N ASN A 112 -7.68 -9.11 -3.21
CA ASN A 112 -6.62 -10.11 -3.43
C ASN A 112 -5.43 -9.91 -2.48
N THR A 113 -5.51 -8.95 -1.57
CA THR A 113 -4.54 -8.74 -0.50
C THR A 113 -5.22 -8.41 0.81
N THR A 114 -4.47 -8.59 1.89
CA THR A 114 -4.86 -8.14 3.23
C THR A 114 -3.65 -7.57 3.96
N ILE A 115 -3.90 -6.76 4.96
CA ILE A 115 -2.87 -6.23 5.84
C ILE A 115 -2.56 -7.25 6.93
N ARG A 116 -1.27 -7.42 7.23
CA ARG A 116 -0.79 -8.18 8.38
C ARG A 116 0.19 -7.31 9.16
N VAL A 117 -0.03 -7.16 10.45
CA VAL A 117 0.88 -6.42 11.33
C VAL A 117 1.86 -7.38 11.96
N THR A 118 3.15 -7.09 11.82
CA THR A 118 4.24 -7.80 12.50
C THR A 118 5.01 -6.82 13.38
N TYR A 119 5.77 -7.33 14.33
CA TYR A 119 6.56 -6.51 15.23
C TYR A 119 8.03 -6.88 15.11
N VAL A 120 8.88 -5.86 14.91
CA VAL A 120 10.34 -6.00 14.90
C VAL A 120 10.89 -5.03 15.93
N ASP A 121 11.65 -5.50 16.89
CA ASP A 121 12.16 -4.70 18.01
C ASP A 121 11.04 -3.90 18.71
N LYS A 122 9.90 -4.56 18.95
CA LYS A 122 8.68 -3.98 19.55
C LYS A 122 8.01 -2.87 18.74
N LYS A 123 8.40 -2.69 17.46
CA LYS A 123 7.81 -1.69 16.56
C LYS A 123 6.92 -2.37 15.53
N PRO A 124 5.71 -1.86 15.29
CA PRO A 124 4.80 -2.47 14.33
C PRO A 124 5.26 -2.23 12.90
N ARG A 125 5.07 -3.23 12.05
CA ARG A 125 5.26 -3.15 10.61
C ARG A 125 4.00 -3.67 9.93
N VAL A 126 3.45 -2.88 9.04
CA VAL A 126 2.24 -3.22 8.28
C VAL A 126 2.66 -3.79 6.94
N MET A 127 2.36 -5.08 6.72
CA MET A 127 2.71 -5.79 5.50
C MET A 127 1.45 -6.07 4.69
N PHE A 128 1.55 -5.96 3.36
CA PHE A 128 0.52 -6.43 2.45
C PHE A 128 0.83 -7.85 2.00
N VAL A 129 -0.11 -8.75 2.28
CA VAL A 129 0.01 -10.18 2.00
C VAL A 129 -1.05 -10.59 0.98
N VAL A 130 -0.66 -11.37 -0.01
CA VAL A 130 -1.55 -11.88 -1.05
C VAL A 130 -2.49 -12.93 -0.47
N THR A 131 -3.80 -12.76 -0.67
CA THR A 131 -4.84 -13.68 -0.17
C THR A 131 -5.36 -14.65 -1.23
N LYS A 132 -5.16 -14.34 -2.50
CA LYS A 132 -5.39 -15.21 -3.65
C LYS A 132 -4.45 -14.84 -4.77
N ASP A 133 -4.10 -15.80 -5.62
CA ASP A 133 -3.16 -15.57 -6.72
C ASP A 133 -3.52 -14.33 -7.53
N ILE A 134 -2.52 -13.51 -7.85
CA ILE A 134 -2.65 -12.32 -8.68
C ILE A 134 -1.87 -12.55 -9.96
N GLU A 135 -2.56 -12.47 -11.10
CA GLU A 135 -1.91 -12.59 -12.40
C GLU A 135 -1.26 -11.27 -12.83
N GLU A 136 -0.26 -11.36 -13.70
CA GLU A 136 0.32 -10.17 -14.33
C GLU A 136 -0.75 -9.32 -15.01
N GLY A 137 -0.74 -8.02 -14.76
CA GLY A 137 -1.72 -7.06 -15.29
C GLY A 137 -2.94 -6.84 -14.40
N GLU A 138 -3.19 -7.68 -13.41
CA GLU A 138 -4.31 -7.48 -12.49
C GLU A 138 -4.05 -6.35 -11.50
N GLN A 139 -5.10 -5.64 -11.13
CA GLN A 139 -5.03 -4.62 -10.08
C GLN A 139 -4.90 -5.29 -8.71
N ILE A 140 -4.02 -4.75 -7.90
CA ILE A 140 -3.84 -5.15 -6.51
C ILE A 140 -4.87 -4.38 -5.67
N LEU A 141 -5.69 -5.12 -4.94
CA LEU A 141 -6.83 -4.60 -4.19
C LEU A 141 -6.82 -5.10 -2.76
N THR A 142 -7.31 -4.27 -1.86
CA THR A 142 -7.51 -4.63 -0.45
C THR A 142 -8.92 -4.26 -0.02
N SER A 143 -9.31 -4.64 1.18
CA SER A 143 -10.54 -4.14 1.80
C SER A 143 -10.19 -3.07 2.83
N TYR A 144 -10.77 -1.89 2.69
CA TYR A 144 -10.64 -0.82 3.68
C TYR A 144 -11.51 -1.05 4.92
N GLY A 145 -12.35 -2.10 4.88
CA GLY A 145 -13.30 -2.41 5.94
C GLY A 145 -14.61 -1.65 5.82
N LYS A 146 -15.62 -2.14 6.52
CA LYS A 146 -16.98 -1.56 6.44
C LYS A 146 -17.02 -0.12 6.93
N SER A 147 -16.30 0.19 7.99
CA SER A 147 -16.31 1.53 8.60
C SER A 147 -15.80 2.64 7.68
N TYR A 148 -14.97 2.30 6.71
CA TYR A 148 -14.49 3.28 5.72
C TYR A 148 -15.64 3.82 4.83
N TRP A 149 -16.63 2.96 4.54
CA TRP A 149 -17.71 3.25 3.61
C TRP A 149 -19.01 3.72 4.29
N GLU A 150 -19.04 3.67 5.61
CA GLU A 150 -20.15 4.19 6.44
C GLU A 150 -20.01 5.73 6.70
#